data_7808b4ef36ac531d03b3a54bfe89796d
#
_entry.id   7808b4ef36ac531d03b3a54bfe89796d
#
_cell.length_a   1.000
_cell.length_b   1.000
_cell.length_c   1.000
_cell.angle_alpha   90.00
_cell.angle_beta   90.00
_cell.angle_gamma   90.00
#
_symmetry.space_group_name_H-M   'P 1'
#
loop_
_entity.id
_entity.type
_entity.pdbx_description
1 polymer ?
#
loop_
_entity_poly.entity_id
_entity_poly.type
_entity_poly.pdbx_seq_one_letter_code
_entity_poly.pdbx_strand_id
1 'polypeptide(L)' 'MRTRIKICGLTREADIDVAVRAGADAIGFVLYDKSPRAVTPARAAELARRLPPFVTPVLL' A
#
# COMPACT_ATOMS: atom_id res chain seq x y z
N MET A 1 -0.26 -3.65 23.76
CA MET A 1 -0.45 -4.11 22.36
C MET A 1 -1.42 -3.17 21.67
N ARG A 2 -1.10 -2.69 20.49
CA ARG A 2 -1.99 -1.81 19.73
C ARG A 2 -2.60 -2.56 18.55
N THR A 3 -3.71 -2.04 18.04
CA THR A 3 -4.33 -2.54 16.83
C THR A 3 -3.42 -2.25 15.63
N ARG A 4 -3.27 -3.23 14.75
CA ARG A 4 -2.56 -3.05 13.49
C ARG A 4 -3.55 -2.66 12.41
N ILE A 5 -3.13 -1.77 11.53
CA ILE A 5 -4.00 -1.19 10.50
C ILE A 5 -3.39 -1.43 9.13
N LYS A 6 -4.18 -2.03 8.24
CA LYS A 6 -3.82 -2.19 6.84
C LYS A 6 -4.74 -1.30 5.99
N ILE A 7 -4.14 -0.50 5.12
CA ILE A 7 -4.87 0.31 4.14
C ILE A 7 -4.69 -0.35 2.79
N CYS A 8 -5.79 -0.67 2.13
CA CYS A 8 -5.77 -1.48 0.92
C CYS A 8 -6.23 -0.68 -0.29
N GLY A 9 -5.62 -0.94 -1.45
CA GLY A 9 -6.09 -0.40 -2.73
C GLY A 9 -5.58 0.99 -3.07
N LEU A 10 -4.46 1.41 -2.51
CA LEU A 10 -3.84 2.69 -2.87
C LEU A 10 -3.10 2.56 -4.19
N THR A 11 -3.19 3.59 -5.03
CA THR A 11 -2.61 3.59 -6.37
C THR A 11 -1.68 4.77 -6.63
N ARG A 12 -1.55 5.69 -5.68
CA ARG A 12 -0.76 6.91 -5.85
C ARG A 12 0.19 7.11 -4.67
N GLU A 13 1.36 7.64 -4.98
CA GLU A 13 2.40 7.91 -3.98
C GLU A 13 1.91 8.83 -2.86
N ALA A 14 1.18 9.89 -3.23
CA ALA A 14 0.69 10.86 -2.23
C ALA A 14 -0.22 10.20 -1.20
N ASP A 15 -1.06 9.26 -1.62
CA ASP A 15 -1.96 8.55 -0.72
C ASP A 15 -1.20 7.61 0.20
N ILE A 16 -0.14 6.98 -0.30
CA ILE A 16 0.73 6.14 0.52
C ILE A 16 1.40 6.97 1.60
N ASP A 17 1.93 8.13 1.25
CA ASP A 17 2.58 9.01 2.20
C ASP A 17 1.63 9.46 3.32
N VAL A 18 0.38 9.75 2.97
CA VAL A 18 -0.65 10.13 3.95
C VAL A 18 -0.96 8.95 4.87
N ALA A 19 -1.14 7.75 4.31
CA ALA A 19 -1.45 6.55 5.09
C ALA A 19 -0.32 6.22 6.08
N VAL A 20 0.93 6.32 5.62
CA VAL A 20 2.10 6.08 6.48
C VAL A 20 2.15 7.09 7.62
N ARG A 21 1.95 8.38 7.32
CA ARG A 21 1.94 9.41 8.38
C ARG A 21 0.80 9.23 9.36
N ALA A 22 -0.33 8.67 8.90
CA ALA A 22 -1.47 8.41 9.76
C ALA A 22 -1.29 7.15 10.64
N GLY A 23 -0.22 6.39 10.44
CA GLY A 23 0.11 5.26 11.29
C GLY A 23 -0.26 3.89 10.73
N ALA A 24 -0.45 3.75 9.43
CA ALA A 24 -0.70 2.44 8.83
C ALA A 24 0.49 1.50 9.04
N ASP A 25 0.19 0.24 9.33
CA ASP A 25 1.20 -0.80 9.54
C ASP A 25 1.48 -1.59 8.27
N ALA A 26 0.53 -1.60 7.34
CA ALA A 26 0.66 -2.30 6.07
C ALA A 26 -0.13 -1.57 4.98
N ILE A 27 0.37 -1.65 3.76
CA ILE A 27 -0.30 -1.12 2.59
C ILE A 27 -0.54 -2.27 1.61
N GLY A 28 -1.80 -2.46 1.20
CA GLY A 28 -2.17 -3.49 0.25
C GLY A 28 -2.25 -2.95 -1.17
N PHE A 29 -1.69 -3.71 -2.11
CA PHE A 29 -1.74 -3.39 -3.54
C PHE A 29 -2.57 -4.45 -4.25
N VAL A 30 -3.56 -4.01 -5.04
CA VAL A 30 -4.48 -4.91 -5.73
C VAL A 30 -3.92 -5.22 -7.12
N LEU A 31 -3.63 -6.51 -7.37
CA LEU A 31 -3.11 -6.95 -8.67
C LEU A 31 -4.21 -7.50 -9.58
N TYR A 32 -5.42 -7.66 -9.08
CA TYR A 32 -6.55 -8.12 -9.87
C TYR A 32 -6.94 -7.07 -10.90
N ASP A 33 -6.71 -7.36 -12.16
CA ASP A 33 -6.79 -6.38 -13.25
C ASP A 33 -8.18 -5.81 -13.51
N LYS A 34 -9.23 -6.46 -13.02
CA LYS A 34 -10.61 -5.96 -13.16
C LYS A 34 -11.03 -5.01 -12.05
N SER A 35 -10.19 -4.82 -11.05
CA SER A 35 -10.48 -3.86 -9.99
C SER A 35 -10.17 -2.43 -10.47
N PRO A 36 -11.01 -1.44 -10.14
CA PRO A 36 -10.69 -0.04 -10.45
C PRO A 36 -9.45 0.46 -9.72
N ARG A 37 -8.98 -0.27 -8.69
CA ARG A 37 -7.77 0.08 -7.94
C ARG A 37 -6.60 -0.82 -8.27
N ALA A 38 -6.69 -1.55 -9.40
CA ALA A 38 -5.64 -2.47 -9.81
C ALA A 38 -4.37 -1.72 -10.19
N VAL A 39 -3.23 -2.29 -9.82
CA VAL A 39 -1.91 -1.85 -10.26
C VAL A 39 -1.16 -3.04 -10.84
N THR A 40 -0.24 -2.77 -11.75
CA THR A 40 0.64 -3.82 -12.27
C THR A 40 1.67 -4.20 -11.21
N PRO A 41 2.30 -5.38 -11.30
CA PRO A 41 3.40 -5.74 -10.40
C PRO A 41 4.53 -4.70 -10.41
N ALA A 42 4.87 -4.16 -11.57
CA ALA A 42 5.90 -3.12 -11.68
C ALA A 42 5.49 -1.85 -10.93
N ARG A 43 4.24 -1.44 -11.07
CA ARG A 43 3.73 -0.24 -10.38
C ARG A 43 3.66 -0.48 -8.86
N ALA A 44 3.25 -1.67 -8.44
CA ALA A 44 3.25 -2.03 -7.02
C ALA A 44 4.66 -1.94 -6.43
N ALA A 45 5.67 -2.38 -7.17
CA ALA A 45 7.06 -2.28 -6.74
C ALA A 45 7.51 -0.83 -6.59
N GLU A 46 7.14 0.04 -7.53
CA GLU A 46 7.44 1.48 -7.42
C GLU A 46 6.82 2.08 -6.17
N LEU A 47 5.55 1.79 -5.94
CA LEU A 47 4.81 2.33 -4.79
C LEU A 47 5.38 1.78 -3.48
N ALA A 48 5.74 0.51 -3.44
CA ALA A 48 6.31 -0.13 -2.25
C ALA A 48 7.63 0.49 -1.82
N ARG A 49 8.41 1.06 -2.75
CA ARG A 49 9.68 1.72 -2.41
C ARG A 49 9.50 2.95 -1.52
N ARG A 50 8.29 3.50 -1.46
CA ARG A 50 8.03 4.65 -0.60
C ARG A 50 7.77 4.26 0.85
N LEU A 51 7.63 2.96 1.13
CA LEU A 51 7.30 2.50 2.47
C LEU A 51 8.54 2.51 3.37
N PRO A 52 8.41 3.00 4.61
CA PRO A 52 9.50 2.89 5.58
C PRO A 52 9.64 1.43 6.06
N PRO A 53 10.75 1.09 6.77
CA PRO A 53 11.06 -0.31 7.12
C PRO A 53 9.99 -1.05 7.92
N PHE A 54 9.18 -0.35 8.69
CA PHE A 54 8.19 -1.00 9.56
C PHE A 54 6.78 -1.00 8.98
N VAL A 55 6.62 -0.64 7.70
CA VAL A 55 5.34 -0.72 7.01
C VAL A 55 5.44 -1.81 5.95
N THR A 56 4.57 -2.82 6.06
CA THR A 56 4.65 -4.01 5.23
C THR A 56 3.83 -3.86 3.94
N PRO A 57 4.42 -4.09 2.76
CA PRO A 57 3.64 -4.19 1.53
C PRO A 57 2.94 -5.55 1.46
N VAL A 58 1.68 -5.54 1.04
CA VAL A 58 0.87 -6.76 0.89
C VAL A 58 0.30 -6.80 -0.52
N LEU A 59 0.53 -7.88 -1.24
CA LEU A 59 -0.02 -8.07 -2.59
C LEU A 59 -1.30 -8.89 -2.51
N LEU A 60 -2.30 -8.44 -3.21
CA LEU A 60 -3.61 -9.08 -3.22
C LEU A 60 -4.00 -9.51 -4.63
#